data_b03ad20ff9fed250ddf71dde249b3db9
#
_entry.id   b03ad20ff9fed250ddf71dde249b3db9
#
_cell.length_a   1.000
_cell.length_b   1.000
_cell.length_c   1.000
_cell.angle_alpha   90.00
_cell.angle_beta   90.00
_cell.angle_gamma   90.00
#
_symmetry.space_group_name_H-M   'P 1'
#
loop_
_entity.id
_entity.type
_entity.pdbx_description
1 polymer ?
#
loop_
_entity_poly.entity_id
_entity_poly.type
_entity_poly.pdbx_seq_one_letter_code
_entity_poly.pdbx_strand_id
1 'polypeptide(L)'
;QVTWKVRLWDEKDICGEWSEKSNFEIGLLDEKDWVAEWIDPELFHEPEERQPASYLKKEFLVENSGNARLYITAHGIYNAYINGKKASDFILAPGTSQYNARLQYQTYDVSGLLNVGKNEILVTVGDGWWRGDTGYGGVRNSFGTDLAILCQLEIDRKTVLISDKSWSASQEGPLGLNDLMQGECYDARKENICEWHPVTEKQFGYENLVCSNSFDVVEKENFIGKQIHTPNGEVVIDFGQNIAGYVKFGFYAQAGQCITLYHGECLD
;
A
#
# COMPACT_ATOMS: atom_id res chain seq x y z
N GLN A 1 23.41 2.01 7.45
CA GLN A 1 23.19 0.69 8.05
C GLN A 1 24.01 0.56 9.34
N VAL A 2 23.38 0.06 10.42
CA VAL A 2 23.98 -0.22 11.71
C VAL A 2 23.93 -1.72 11.96
N THR A 3 25.07 -2.29 12.35
CA THR A 3 25.18 -3.72 12.70
C THR A 3 25.31 -3.85 14.20
N TRP A 4 24.54 -4.74 14.82
CA TRP A 4 24.58 -5.00 16.25
C TRP A 4 24.54 -6.50 16.55
N LYS A 5 24.95 -6.86 17.75
CA LYS A 5 24.81 -8.19 18.34
C LYS A 5 24.67 -8.09 19.83
N VAL A 6 24.12 -9.10 20.45
CA VAL A 6 23.88 -9.16 21.89
C VAL A 6 24.62 -10.33 22.52
N ARG A 7 25.05 -10.15 23.76
CA ARG A 7 25.57 -11.19 24.62
C ARG A 7 24.99 -11.04 26.02
N LEU A 8 24.66 -12.13 26.62
CA LEU A 8 24.06 -12.19 27.94
C LEU A 8 25.03 -12.80 28.96
N TRP A 9 24.85 -12.46 30.23
CA TRP A 9 25.53 -13.08 31.36
C TRP A 9 24.45 -13.78 32.21
N ASP A 10 24.79 -14.95 32.76
CA ASP A 10 23.90 -15.68 33.66
C ASP A 10 23.98 -15.12 35.11
N GLU A 11 23.24 -15.75 36.02
CA GLU A 11 23.18 -15.35 37.44
C GLU A 11 24.50 -15.56 38.21
N LYS A 12 25.51 -16.17 37.57
CA LYS A 12 26.87 -16.37 38.09
C LYS A 12 27.91 -15.51 37.39
N ASP A 13 27.45 -14.49 36.67
CA ASP A 13 28.29 -13.62 35.80
C ASP A 13 29.13 -14.39 34.76
N ILE A 14 28.68 -15.58 34.36
CA ILE A 14 29.31 -16.32 33.28
C ILE A 14 28.78 -15.80 31.96
N CYS A 15 29.73 -15.42 31.11
CA CYS A 15 29.45 -14.84 29.81
C CYS A 15 29.04 -15.91 28.78
N GLY A 16 27.88 -15.77 28.17
CA GLY A 16 27.41 -16.60 27.06
C GLY A 16 28.07 -16.23 25.73
N GLU A 17 27.67 -16.92 24.68
CA GLU A 17 28.11 -16.64 23.31
C GLU A 17 27.45 -15.37 22.76
N TRP A 18 28.08 -14.76 21.78
CA TRP A 18 27.46 -13.67 21.02
C TRP A 18 26.33 -14.17 20.15
N SER A 19 25.22 -13.42 20.07
CA SER A 19 24.22 -13.64 19.06
C SER A 19 24.78 -13.49 17.64
N GLU A 20 24.08 -13.98 16.66
CA GLU A 20 24.31 -13.59 15.28
C GLU A 20 24.21 -12.07 15.10
N LYS A 21 24.82 -11.58 14.02
CA LYS A 21 24.74 -10.16 13.67
C LYS A 21 23.35 -9.84 13.13
N SER A 22 22.76 -8.79 13.64
CA SER A 22 21.53 -8.18 13.10
C SER A 22 21.83 -6.77 12.63
N ASN A 23 21.03 -6.28 11.70
CA ASN A 23 21.22 -4.97 11.10
C ASN A 23 19.93 -4.17 11.18
N PHE A 24 20.05 -2.85 11.23
CA PHE A 24 18.98 -1.92 10.95
C PHE A 24 19.51 -0.73 10.14
N GLU A 25 18.61 -0.02 9.50
CA GLU A 25 18.91 1.21 8.79
C GLU A 25 18.15 2.37 9.44
N ILE A 26 18.73 3.55 9.36
CA ILE A 26 18.10 4.79 9.79
C ILE A 26 17.51 5.41 8.52
N GLY A 27 16.21 5.67 8.55
CA GLY A 27 15.49 6.34 7.47
C GLY A 27 15.62 7.87 7.53
N LEU A 28 14.64 8.55 6.98
CA LEU A 28 14.55 10.02 7.02
C LEU A 28 14.11 10.46 8.42
N LEU A 29 14.93 11.23 9.12
CA LEU A 29 14.67 11.61 10.52
C LEU A 29 14.12 13.03 10.65
N ASP A 30 14.50 13.91 9.75
CA ASP A 30 14.16 15.32 9.77
C ASP A 30 13.30 15.68 8.56
N GLU A 31 12.45 16.69 8.70
CA GLU A 31 11.67 17.24 7.59
C GLU A 31 12.53 17.65 6.39
N LYS A 32 13.73 18.18 6.64
CA LYS A 32 14.70 18.57 5.60
C LYS A 32 15.28 17.40 4.80
N ASP A 33 15.12 16.16 5.28
CA ASP A 33 15.55 14.97 4.55
C ASP A 33 14.58 14.65 3.41
N TRP A 34 13.36 15.20 3.46
CA TRP A 34 12.40 15.13 2.40
C TRP A 34 12.65 16.26 1.38
N VAL A 35 12.87 15.87 0.14
CA VAL A 35 12.96 16.77 -1.02
C VAL A 35 11.81 16.55 -2.01
N ALA A 36 10.98 15.56 -1.74
CA ALA A 36 9.75 15.24 -2.46
C ALA A 36 8.62 16.19 -2.07
N GLU A 37 7.71 16.47 -2.98
CA GLU A 37 6.50 17.25 -2.76
C GLU A 37 5.29 16.34 -2.64
N TRP A 38 4.33 16.74 -1.80
CA TRP A 38 3.01 16.11 -1.79
C TRP A 38 2.32 16.37 -3.12
N ILE A 39 1.84 15.32 -3.78
CA ILE A 39 1.11 15.41 -5.04
C ILE A 39 -0.28 14.79 -4.92
N ASP A 40 -1.25 15.55 -5.38
CA ASP A 40 -2.66 15.20 -5.44
C ASP A 40 -2.98 14.68 -6.85
N PRO A 41 -3.51 13.45 -6.96
CA PRO A 41 -3.79 12.83 -8.24
C PRO A 41 -5.12 13.26 -8.87
N GLU A 42 -5.95 14.00 -8.17
CA GLU A 42 -7.34 14.23 -8.60
C GLU A 42 -7.50 15.56 -9.33
N LEU A 43 -8.25 15.52 -10.45
CA LEU A 43 -8.64 16.70 -11.19
C LEU A 43 -9.79 17.46 -10.53
N PHE A 44 -10.70 16.71 -9.90
CA PHE A 44 -11.89 17.24 -9.25
C PHE A 44 -12.08 16.59 -7.90
N HIS A 45 -12.51 17.38 -6.93
CA HIS A 45 -12.84 16.95 -5.60
C HIS A 45 -14.34 17.06 -5.37
N GLU A 46 -14.99 15.92 -5.17
CA GLU A 46 -16.40 15.84 -4.77
C GLU A 46 -16.47 15.13 -3.40
N PRO A 47 -16.29 15.89 -2.30
CA PRO A 47 -16.10 15.30 -0.97
C PRO A 47 -17.21 14.38 -0.49
N GLU A 48 -18.44 14.61 -0.97
CA GLU A 48 -19.61 13.82 -0.60
C GLU A 48 -19.76 12.55 -1.45
N GLU A 49 -19.08 12.46 -2.58
CA GLU A 49 -19.16 11.33 -3.49
C GLU A 49 -17.97 10.38 -3.30
N ARG A 50 -18.20 9.08 -3.48
CA ARG A 50 -17.12 8.09 -3.54
C ARG A 50 -16.49 8.14 -4.91
N GLN A 51 -15.17 8.31 -4.92
CA GLN A 51 -14.40 8.45 -6.14
C GLN A 51 -13.73 7.13 -6.54
N PRO A 52 -13.42 6.91 -7.82
CA PRO A 52 -12.53 5.85 -8.25
C PRO A 52 -11.17 5.95 -7.57
N ALA A 53 -10.44 4.85 -7.51
CA ALA A 53 -9.03 4.90 -7.11
C ALA A 53 -8.23 5.74 -8.11
N SER A 54 -7.23 6.44 -7.60
CA SER A 54 -6.31 7.22 -8.42
C SER A 54 -5.03 6.44 -8.70
N TYR A 55 -4.52 6.58 -9.90
CA TYR A 55 -3.29 5.97 -10.39
C TYR A 55 -2.30 7.08 -10.72
N LEU A 56 -1.08 6.98 -10.20
CA LEU A 56 -0.02 7.94 -10.45
C LEU A 56 1.17 7.23 -11.04
N LYS A 57 1.80 7.82 -12.06
CA LYS A 57 3.00 7.24 -12.66
C LYS A 57 4.07 8.26 -12.96
N LYS A 58 5.31 7.75 -13.00
CA LYS A 58 6.47 8.50 -13.45
C LYS A 58 7.49 7.57 -14.09
N GLU A 59 7.97 7.92 -15.27
CA GLU A 59 9.19 7.35 -15.84
C GLU A 59 10.42 8.09 -15.31
N PHE A 60 11.49 7.36 -15.01
CA PHE A 60 12.75 7.93 -14.54
C PHE A 60 13.95 7.11 -15.00
N LEU A 61 15.12 7.71 -14.89
CA LEU A 61 16.37 7.09 -15.31
C LEU A 61 17.23 6.74 -14.10
N VAL A 62 17.82 5.55 -14.13
CA VAL A 62 18.82 5.09 -13.16
C VAL A 62 20.14 4.89 -13.89
N GLU A 63 21.17 5.61 -13.46
CA GLU A 63 22.48 5.54 -14.10
C GLU A 63 23.28 4.32 -13.63
N ASN A 64 23.20 4.00 -12.35
CA ASN A 64 23.95 2.91 -11.73
C ASN A 64 23.07 2.14 -10.76
N SER A 65 23.28 0.83 -10.70
CA SER A 65 22.68 0.00 -9.64
C SER A 65 23.35 0.29 -8.30
N GLY A 66 22.59 0.14 -7.22
CA GLY A 66 23.05 0.37 -5.85
C GLY A 66 21.99 -0.04 -4.83
N ASN A 67 22.22 0.27 -3.57
CA ASN A 67 21.23 0.05 -2.52
C ASN A 67 20.12 1.09 -2.65
N ALA A 68 18.96 0.66 -3.15
CA ALA A 68 17.84 1.54 -3.40
C ALA A 68 16.79 1.46 -2.28
N ARG A 69 16.36 2.62 -1.81
CA ARG A 69 15.32 2.77 -0.79
C ARG A 69 14.22 3.68 -1.30
N LEU A 70 13.00 3.14 -1.33
CA LEU A 70 11.80 3.89 -1.62
C LEU A 70 11.15 4.30 -0.29
N TYR A 71 11.12 5.60 -0.02
CA TYR A 71 10.37 6.21 1.08
C TYR A 71 9.03 6.68 0.52
N ILE A 72 7.92 6.21 1.08
CA ILE A 72 6.61 6.50 0.53
C ILE A 72 5.53 6.50 1.61
N THR A 73 4.58 7.41 1.48
CA THR A 73 3.34 7.44 2.27
C THR A 73 2.21 8.05 1.45
N ALA A 74 0.99 8.02 2.00
CA ALA A 74 -0.17 8.61 1.35
C ALA A 74 -1.18 9.15 2.38
N HIS A 75 -1.92 10.14 1.96
CA HIS A 75 -3.25 10.46 2.47
C HIS A 75 -4.24 9.53 1.74
N GLY A 76 -4.54 8.40 2.36
CA GLY A 76 -5.25 7.27 1.76
C GLY A 76 -4.53 5.94 2.02
N ILE A 77 -4.87 4.90 1.29
CA ILE A 77 -4.11 3.65 1.22
C ILE A 77 -3.50 3.50 -0.17
N TYR A 78 -2.31 2.91 -0.25
CA TYR A 78 -1.60 2.82 -1.52
C TYR A 78 -0.99 1.45 -1.79
N ASN A 79 -0.78 1.16 -3.08
CA ASN A 79 0.13 0.13 -3.57
C ASN A 79 1.13 0.78 -4.53
N ALA A 80 2.42 0.47 -4.35
CA ALA A 80 3.48 0.96 -5.23
C ALA A 80 4.08 -0.19 -6.05
N TYR A 81 4.36 0.09 -7.31
CA TYR A 81 4.95 -0.86 -8.25
C TYR A 81 6.13 -0.20 -8.97
N ILE A 82 7.22 -0.94 -9.13
CA ILE A 82 8.36 -0.53 -9.96
C ILE A 82 8.51 -1.55 -11.09
N ASN A 83 8.50 -1.09 -12.33
CA ASN A 83 8.59 -1.94 -13.52
C ASN A 83 7.55 -3.08 -13.50
N GLY A 84 6.32 -2.79 -13.04
CA GLY A 84 5.21 -3.74 -12.94
C GLY A 84 5.29 -4.72 -11.77
N LYS A 85 6.29 -4.64 -10.90
CA LYS A 85 6.42 -5.50 -9.71
C LYS A 85 6.12 -4.71 -8.44
N LYS A 86 5.39 -5.30 -7.51
CA LYS A 86 5.11 -4.67 -6.20
C LYS A 86 6.41 -4.30 -5.47
N ALA A 87 6.43 -3.09 -4.90
CA ALA A 87 7.54 -2.62 -4.07
C ALA A 87 7.60 -3.32 -2.71
N SER A 88 6.46 -3.81 -2.22
CA SER A 88 6.32 -4.54 -0.96
C SER A 88 5.07 -5.42 -0.97
N ASP A 89 5.08 -6.45 -0.13
CA ASP A 89 3.89 -7.28 0.16
C ASP A 89 2.98 -6.66 1.22
N PHE A 90 3.31 -5.48 1.75
CA PHE A 90 2.47 -4.79 2.72
C PHE A 90 1.12 -4.43 2.11
N ILE A 91 0.05 -4.91 2.74
CA ILE A 91 -1.34 -4.65 2.39
C ILE A 91 -1.86 -3.50 3.25
N LEU A 92 -2.66 -2.59 2.68
CA LEU A 92 -3.26 -1.44 3.36
C LEU A 92 -2.23 -0.40 3.87
N ALA A 93 -1.07 -0.28 3.23
CA ALA A 93 -0.11 0.78 3.54
C ALA A 93 -0.73 2.18 3.31
N PRO A 94 -0.40 3.18 4.13
CA PRO A 94 0.58 3.25 5.21
C PRO A 94 0.07 2.69 6.55
N GLY A 95 -1.11 2.09 6.60
CA GLY A 95 -1.78 1.65 7.82
C GLY A 95 -2.64 2.77 8.43
N THR A 96 -3.31 2.46 9.54
CA THR A 96 -4.13 3.42 10.27
C THR A 96 -3.38 4.02 11.44
N SER A 97 -3.54 5.31 11.64
CA SER A 97 -3.00 6.08 12.76
C SER A 97 -3.84 7.32 12.99
N GLN A 98 -3.53 8.11 14.01
CA GLN A 98 -4.09 9.44 14.16
C GLN A 98 -3.34 10.39 13.22
N TYR A 99 -3.72 10.43 11.96
CA TYR A 99 -2.97 11.07 10.86
C TYR A 99 -2.63 12.54 11.11
N ASN A 100 -3.49 13.28 11.82
CA ASN A 100 -3.22 14.68 12.18
C ASN A 100 -2.03 14.84 13.14
N ALA A 101 -1.67 13.80 13.89
CA ALA A 101 -0.57 13.81 14.83
C ALA A 101 0.60 12.94 14.38
N ARG A 102 0.31 11.91 13.58
CA ARG A 102 1.30 10.92 13.18
C ARG A 102 0.89 10.21 11.90
N LEU A 103 1.65 10.40 10.85
CA LEU A 103 1.52 9.69 9.59
C LEU A 103 2.75 8.85 9.34
N GLN A 104 2.58 7.55 9.24
CA GLN A 104 3.69 6.64 8.99
C GLN A 104 4.09 6.66 7.52
N TYR A 105 5.39 6.79 7.25
CA TYR A 105 5.94 6.47 5.94
C TYR A 105 6.65 5.12 5.96
N GLN A 106 6.57 4.38 4.87
CA GLN A 106 7.25 3.11 4.68
C GLN A 106 8.58 3.31 3.98
N THR A 107 9.52 2.41 4.26
CA THR A 107 10.81 2.33 3.58
C THR A 107 10.98 0.94 2.98
N TYR A 108 11.00 0.86 1.66
CA TYR A 108 11.12 -0.41 0.95
C TYR A 108 12.49 -0.55 0.29
N ASP A 109 13.10 -1.73 0.43
CA ASP A 109 14.25 -2.10 -0.38
C ASP A 109 13.79 -2.48 -1.78
N VAL A 110 14.06 -1.62 -2.73
CA VAL A 110 13.66 -1.81 -4.13
C VAL A 110 14.85 -2.06 -5.06
N SER A 111 16.02 -2.36 -4.49
CA SER A 111 17.27 -2.57 -5.25
C SER A 111 17.11 -3.63 -6.34
N GLY A 112 16.37 -4.71 -6.06
CA GLY A 112 16.11 -5.79 -7.01
C GLY A 112 15.04 -5.51 -8.07
N LEU A 113 14.39 -4.35 -8.00
CA LEU A 113 13.31 -3.96 -8.93
C LEU A 113 13.75 -2.98 -10.00
N LEU A 114 14.91 -2.34 -9.80
CA LEU A 114 15.44 -1.31 -10.69
C LEU A 114 16.33 -1.90 -11.79
N ASN A 115 16.24 -1.30 -12.96
CA ASN A 115 17.14 -1.52 -14.08
C ASN A 115 18.04 -0.30 -14.28
N VAL A 116 19.27 -0.50 -14.74
CA VAL A 116 20.08 0.61 -15.29
C VAL A 116 19.41 1.09 -16.58
N GLY A 117 19.18 2.38 -16.69
CA GLY A 117 18.41 2.99 -17.76
C GLY A 117 16.99 3.35 -17.34
N LYS A 118 16.01 3.15 -18.21
CA LYS A 118 14.62 3.51 -17.99
C LYS A 118 13.94 2.60 -16.95
N ASN A 119 13.19 3.23 -16.06
CA ASN A 119 12.32 2.60 -15.09
C ASN A 119 10.99 3.36 -15.04
N GLU A 120 9.95 2.69 -14.54
CA GLU A 120 8.65 3.28 -14.25
C GLU A 120 8.25 2.96 -12.82
N ILE A 121 7.71 3.94 -12.13
CA ILE A 121 6.95 3.75 -10.89
C ILE A 121 5.48 4.01 -11.17
N LEU A 122 4.62 3.13 -10.65
CA LEU A 122 3.17 3.26 -10.63
C LEU A 122 2.70 3.16 -9.20
N VAL A 123 1.89 4.10 -8.75
CA VAL A 123 1.27 4.09 -7.44
C VAL A 123 -0.24 4.13 -7.62
N THR A 124 -0.96 3.18 -7.02
CA THR A 124 -2.41 3.23 -6.89
C THR A 124 -2.74 3.74 -5.51
N VAL A 125 -3.65 4.70 -5.42
CA VAL A 125 -4.09 5.28 -4.14
C VAL A 125 -5.61 5.24 -4.05
N GLY A 126 -6.12 4.82 -2.89
CA GLY A 126 -7.54 4.75 -2.58
C GLY A 126 -7.88 5.47 -1.28
N ASP A 127 -9.17 5.57 -1.00
CA ASP A 127 -9.72 6.36 0.12
C ASP A 127 -9.15 5.96 1.49
N GLY A 128 -9.06 4.65 1.76
CA GLY A 128 -8.55 4.12 3.01
C GLY A 128 -9.27 4.68 4.25
N TRP A 129 -8.52 4.80 5.34
CA TRP A 129 -9.03 5.44 6.57
C TRP A 129 -8.97 6.97 6.52
N TRP A 130 -8.30 7.54 5.52
CA TRP A 130 -8.14 9.00 5.40
C TRP A 130 -9.47 9.68 5.11
N ARG A 131 -10.14 9.27 4.03
CA ARG A 131 -11.42 9.86 3.61
C ARG A 131 -12.54 8.85 3.40
N GLY A 132 -12.25 7.54 3.39
CA GLY A 132 -13.24 6.49 3.24
C GLY A 132 -14.18 6.37 4.44
N ASP A 133 -15.17 5.52 4.31
CA ASP A 133 -16.12 5.25 5.40
C ASP A 133 -15.39 4.58 6.56
N THR A 134 -15.54 5.13 7.76
CA THR A 134 -14.91 4.61 8.98
C THR A 134 -15.90 4.55 10.14
N GLY A 135 -15.63 3.62 11.08
CA GLY A 135 -16.41 3.48 12.30
C GLY A 135 -17.86 3.02 12.09
N TYR A 136 -18.57 2.94 13.19
CA TYR A 136 -19.99 2.58 13.18
C TYR A 136 -20.83 3.73 12.60
N GLY A 137 -21.52 3.44 11.48
CA GLY A 137 -22.35 4.44 10.80
C GLY A 137 -21.71 5.12 9.59
N GLY A 138 -20.47 4.75 9.23
CA GLY A 138 -19.87 5.17 7.95
C GLY A 138 -19.55 6.67 7.88
N VAL A 139 -18.77 7.17 8.83
CA VAL A 139 -18.29 8.56 8.79
C VAL A 139 -17.18 8.69 7.75
N ARG A 140 -17.37 9.58 6.77
CA ARG A 140 -16.37 9.88 5.74
C ARG A 140 -15.52 11.10 6.09
N ASN A 141 -14.42 11.24 5.37
CA ASN A 141 -13.55 12.43 5.42
C ASN A 141 -13.00 12.74 6.83
N SER A 142 -12.76 11.68 7.64
CA SER A 142 -12.36 11.85 9.04
C SER A 142 -11.06 12.63 9.23
N PHE A 143 -10.15 12.59 8.24
CA PHE A 143 -8.86 13.28 8.30
C PHE A 143 -8.65 14.28 7.17
N GLY A 144 -9.41 14.18 6.09
CA GLY A 144 -9.34 15.10 4.96
C GLY A 144 -10.10 14.60 3.76
N THR A 145 -10.24 15.45 2.75
CA THR A 145 -10.95 15.18 1.50
C THR A 145 -10.00 14.85 0.35
N ASP A 146 -8.77 15.38 0.39
CA ASP A 146 -7.81 15.29 -0.70
C ASP A 146 -6.92 14.05 -0.52
N LEU A 147 -6.90 13.16 -1.51
CA LEU A 147 -5.86 12.13 -1.58
C LEU A 147 -4.52 12.77 -1.94
N ALA A 148 -3.44 12.19 -1.46
CA ALA A 148 -2.10 12.60 -1.87
C ALA A 148 -1.10 11.49 -1.67
N ILE A 149 0.01 11.54 -2.39
CA ILE A 149 1.19 10.73 -2.12
C ILE A 149 2.42 11.61 -1.89
N LEU A 150 3.33 11.09 -1.08
CA LEU A 150 4.68 11.61 -0.92
C LEU A 150 5.64 10.46 -1.18
N CYS A 151 6.57 10.64 -2.12
CA CYS A 151 7.42 9.55 -2.61
C CYS A 151 8.82 10.05 -2.92
N GLN A 152 9.83 9.41 -2.32
CA GLN A 152 11.25 9.69 -2.55
C GLN A 152 12.02 8.38 -2.73
N LEU A 153 12.76 8.26 -3.83
CA LEU A 153 13.62 7.12 -4.10
C LEU A 153 15.09 7.55 -4.04
N GLU A 154 15.86 6.85 -3.24
CA GLU A 154 17.30 7.05 -3.15
C GLU A 154 18.07 5.79 -3.57
N ILE A 155 19.20 5.99 -4.25
CA ILE A 155 20.18 4.94 -4.53
C ILE A 155 21.50 5.39 -3.88
N ASP A 156 22.04 4.58 -2.97
CA ASP A 156 23.25 4.89 -2.21
C ASP A 156 23.19 6.29 -1.55
N ARG A 157 22.02 6.65 -1.00
CA ARG A 157 21.69 7.93 -0.36
C ARG A 157 21.68 9.15 -1.30
N LYS A 158 21.59 8.92 -2.60
CA LYS A 158 21.37 9.99 -3.57
C LYS A 158 19.94 9.89 -4.10
N THR A 159 19.19 10.94 -4.01
CA THR A 159 17.85 11.02 -4.54
C THR A 159 17.86 10.91 -6.07
N VAL A 160 17.10 9.97 -6.60
CA VAL A 160 16.97 9.72 -8.05
C VAL A 160 15.55 9.94 -8.57
N LEU A 161 14.56 9.90 -7.68
CA LEU A 161 13.17 10.17 -8.00
C LEU A 161 12.49 10.82 -6.80
N ILE A 162 11.67 11.80 -7.07
CA ILE A 162 10.75 12.43 -6.08
C ILE A 162 9.35 12.53 -6.67
N SER A 163 8.36 12.59 -5.80
CA SER A 163 7.04 13.09 -6.19
C SER A 163 7.10 14.60 -6.39
N ASP A 164 6.66 15.05 -7.54
CA ASP A 164 6.60 16.45 -7.96
C ASP A 164 5.58 16.62 -9.11
N LYS A 165 5.40 17.82 -9.59
CA LYS A 165 4.49 18.17 -10.70
C LYS A 165 4.78 17.46 -12.04
N SER A 166 5.88 16.74 -12.16
CA SER A 166 6.24 16.01 -13.38
C SER A 166 5.61 14.61 -13.47
N TRP A 167 4.89 14.21 -12.41
CA TRP A 167 4.09 12.99 -12.43
C TRP A 167 2.80 13.16 -13.22
N SER A 168 2.23 12.05 -13.63
CA SER A 168 0.92 12.00 -14.25
C SER A 168 -0.01 11.10 -13.45
N ALA A 169 -1.30 11.45 -13.44
CA ALA A 169 -2.33 10.72 -12.74
C ALA A 169 -3.51 10.38 -13.64
N SER A 170 -4.33 9.42 -13.21
CA SER A 170 -5.58 9.02 -13.86
C SER A 170 -6.55 8.43 -12.85
N GLN A 171 -7.84 8.63 -13.08
CA GLN A 171 -8.94 7.96 -12.38
C GLN A 171 -9.72 6.99 -13.31
N GLU A 172 -9.24 6.79 -14.53
CA GLU A 172 -9.86 5.92 -15.55
C GLU A 172 -9.42 4.45 -15.47
N GLY A 173 -8.86 4.04 -14.33
CA GLY A 173 -8.41 2.68 -14.09
C GLY A 173 -9.52 1.72 -13.68
N PRO A 174 -9.17 0.46 -13.38
CA PRO A 174 -10.14 -0.61 -13.12
C PRO A 174 -10.93 -0.47 -11.81
N LEU A 175 -10.42 0.24 -10.80
CA LEU A 175 -11.06 0.39 -9.49
C LEU A 175 -12.01 1.60 -9.48
N GLY A 176 -13.27 1.36 -9.83
CA GLY A 176 -14.31 2.40 -9.82
C GLY A 176 -14.91 2.71 -8.44
N LEU A 177 -14.72 1.82 -7.48
CA LEU A 177 -15.04 1.99 -6.06
C LEU A 177 -13.92 1.31 -5.26
N ASN A 178 -13.50 1.91 -4.15
CA ASN A 178 -12.36 1.40 -3.37
C ASN A 178 -12.44 1.81 -1.88
N ASP A 179 -13.55 1.52 -1.25
CA ASP A 179 -13.82 1.90 0.14
C ASP A 179 -13.72 0.69 1.06
N LEU A 180 -13.08 0.81 2.22
CA LEU A 180 -12.86 -0.29 3.16
C LEU A 180 -14.16 -0.85 3.74
N MET A 181 -15.21 -0.05 3.88
CA MET A 181 -16.51 -0.45 4.44
C MET A 181 -17.54 -0.76 3.36
N GLN A 182 -17.48 -0.06 2.23
CA GLN A 182 -18.44 -0.22 1.13
C GLN A 182 -17.99 -1.21 0.07
N GLY A 183 -16.71 -1.62 0.14
CA GLY A 183 -16.14 -2.60 -0.77
C GLY A 183 -15.50 -2.00 -2.03
N GLU A 184 -15.33 -2.85 -3.02
CA GLU A 184 -14.59 -2.57 -4.24
C GLU A 184 -15.45 -2.88 -5.48
N CYS A 185 -15.32 -2.06 -6.50
CA CYS A 185 -15.85 -2.32 -7.83
C CYS A 185 -14.69 -2.35 -8.82
N TYR A 186 -14.39 -3.51 -9.40
CA TYR A 186 -13.29 -3.71 -10.33
C TYR A 186 -13.78 -4.07 -11.73
N ASP A 187 -13.36 -3.31 -12.73
CA ASP A 187 -13.64 -3.57 -14.13
C ASP A 187 -12.35 -3.88 -14.91
N ALA A 188 -12.07 -5.16 -15.13
CA ALA A 188 -10.87 -5.64 -15.81
C ALA A 188 -10.70 -5.07 -17.25
N ARG A 189 -11.76 -4.57 -17.88
CA ARG A 189 -11.67 -3.94 -19.20
C ARG A 189 -10.94 -2.61 -19.18
N LYS A 190 -10.80 -1.99 -17.98
CA LYS A 190 -10.12 -0.71 -17.75
C LYS A 190 -8.68 -0.85 -17.23
N GLU A 191 -8.09 -2.05 -17.24
CA GLU A 191 -6.70 -2.26 -16.79
C GLU A 191 -5.68 -1.48 -17.65
N ASN A 192 -6.00 -1.26 -18.92
CA ASN A 192 -5.16 -0.45 -19.79
C ASN A 192 -5.58 1.03 -19.72
N ILE A 193 -4.96 1.78 -18.82
CA ILE A 193 -5.25 3.20 -18.61
C ILE A 193 -4.66 4.01 -19.76
N CYS A 194 -5.50 4.68 -20.53
CA CYS A 194 -5.10 5.44 -21.70
C CYS A 194 -5.00 6.95 -21.43
N GLU A 195 -5.81 7.47 -20.53
CA GLU A 195 -5.90 8.91 -20.27
C GLU A 195 -5.13 9.27 -19.00
N TRP A 196 -4.23 10.23 -19.12
CA TRP A 196 -3.37 10.71 -18.04
C TRP A 196 -3.35 12.23 -18.04
N HIS A 197 -3.38 12.82 -16.85
CA HIS A 197 -3.36 14.27 -16.64
C HIS A 197 -2.24 14.66 -15.64
N PRO A 198 -1.82 15.93 -15.59
CA PRO A 198 -0.88 16.40 -14.60
C PRO A 198 -1.45 16.28 -13.18
N VAL A 199 -0.56 16.04 -12.21
CA VAL A 199 -0.87 16.11 -10.79
C VAL A 199 -0.82 17.55 -10.27
N THR A 200 -1.37 17.80 -9.09
CA THR A 200 -1.29 19.08 -8.37
C THR A 200 -0.41 18.93 -7.15
N GLU A 201 0.57 19.84 -6.96
CA GLU A 201 1.36 19.90 -5.73
C GLU A 201 0.52 20.51 -4.60
N LYS A 202 0.64 19.95 -3.40
CA LYS A 202 -0.08 20.38 -2.19
C LYS A 202 0.89 20.66 -1.04
N GLN A 203 0.51 21.54 -0.15
CA GLN A 203 1.32 21.94 1.00
C GLN A 203 0.73 21.33 2.30
N PHE A 204 0.99 20.04 2.51
CA PHE A 204 0.50 19.35 3.72
C PHE A 204 1.51 19.32 4.88
N GLY A 205 2.75 19.78 4.65
CA GLY A 205 3.82 19.71 5.64
C GLY A 205 4.42 18.31 5.81
N TYR A 206 5.41 18.21 6.70
CA TYR A 206 6.14 16.95 6.99
C TYR A 206 6.26 16.69 8.48
N GLU A 207 5.77 17.60 9.33
CA GLU A 207 5.94 17.62 10.78
C GLU A 207 5.33 16.40 11.50
N ASN A 208 4.34 15.76 10.90
CA ASN A 208 3.67 14.58 11.44
C ASN A 208 4.23 13.26 10.87
N LEU A 209 5.19 13.32 9.93
CA LEU A 209 5.77 12.14 9.32
C LEU A 209 6.67 11.39 10.30
N VAL A 210 6.46 10.09 10.42
CA VAL A 210 7.30 9.20 11.21
C VAL A 210 7.60 7.92 10.44
N CYS A 211 8.80 7.38 10.62
CA CYS A 211 9.11 6.07 10.07
C CYS A 211 8.15 5.01 10.62
N SER A 212 7.66 4.13 9.76
CA SER A 212 6.81 3.02 10.18
C SER A 212 7.54 2.16 11.22
N ASN A 213 6.86 1.91 12.32
CA ASN A 213 7.30 1.04 13.40
C ASN A 213 6.31 -0.07 13.69
N SER A 214 5.33 -0.25 12.82
CA SER A 214 4.35 -1.33 12.90
C SER A 214 4.84 -2.53 12.09
N PHE A 215 4.35 -3.72 12.44
CA PHE A 215 4.51 -4.87 11.57
C PHE A 215 3.64 -4.70 10.33
N ASP A 216 4.19 -5.05 9.19
CA ASP A 216 3.45 -5.04 7.93
C ASP A 216 2.30 -6.06 7.96
N VAL A 217 1.14 -5.64 7.52
CA VAL A 217 0.03 -6.54 7.24
C VAL A 217 0.35 -7.23 5.92
N VAL A 218 0.55 -8.53 5.96
CA VAL A 218 0.92 -9.33 4.79
C VAL A 218 0.11 -10.61 4.72
N GLU A 219 0.01 -11.19 3.53
CA GLU A 219 -0.56 -12.52 3.33
C GLU A 219 0.34 -13.57 4.02
N LYS A 220 -0.19 -14.24 5.05
CA LYS A 220 0.58 -15.20 5.86
C LYS A 220 0.42 -16.63 5.40
N GLU A 221 -0.80 -17.04 5.13
CA GLU A 221 -1.16 -18.41 4.81
C GLU A 221 -2.23 -18.45 3.73
N ASN A 222 -2.23 -19.53 2.96
CA ASN A 222 -3.25 -19.84 1.97
C ASN A 222 -3.97 -21.11 2.38
N PHE A 223 -5.28 -21.04 2.52
CA PHE A 223 -6.14 -22.17 2.86
C PHE A 223 -6.86 -22.67 1.62
N ILE A 224 -6.88 -23.98 1.42
CA ILE A 224 -7.66 -24.61 0.36
C ILE A 224 -9.01 -25.00 0.94
N GLY A 225 -10.07 -24.36 0.47
CA GLY A 225 -11.43 -24.65 0.90
C GLY A 225 -11.91 -26.01 0.43
N LYS A 226 -12.74 -26.67 1.23
CA LYS A 226 -13.43 -27.93 0.90
C LYS A 226 -14.88 -27.63 0.60
N GLN A 227 -15.37 -28.14 -0.52
CA GLN A 227 -16.78 -28.05 -0.86
C GLN A 227 -17.59 -29.01 0.03
N ILE A 228 -18.59 -28.47 0.68
CA ILE A 228 -19.63 -29.22 1.41
C ILE A 228 -21.01 -28.78 0.91
N HIS A 229 -22.03 -29.54 1.23
CA HIS A 229 -23.42 -29.21 0.94
C HIS A 229 -24.21 -29.14 2.24
N THR A 230 -25.02 -28.11 2.37
CA THR A 230 -25.97 -28.02 3.48
C THR A 230 -27.13 -29.01 3.27
N PRO A 231 -27.93 -29.31 4.31
CA PRO A 231 -29.15 -30.11 4.17
C PRO A 231 -30.13 -29.52 3.14
N ASN A 232 -30.11 -28.22 2.91
CA ASN A 232 -30.96 -27.55 1.94
C ASN A 232 -30.38 -27.54 0.52
N GLY A 233 -29.13 -28.06 0.33
CA GLY A 233 -28.50 -28.19 -0.97
C GLY A 233 -27.62 -27.01 -1.39
N GLU A 234 -27.37 -26.04 -0.52
CA GLU A 234 -26.47 -24.94 -0.82
C GLU A 234 -25.02 -25.45 -0.88
N VAL A 235 -24.24 -24.82 -1.74
CA VAL A 235 -22.81 -25.09 -1.86
C VAL A 235 -22.03 -24.18 -0.92
N VAL A 236 -21.30 -24.75 0.01
CA VAL A 236 -20.44 -24.04 0.94
C VAL A 236 -18.99 -24.44 0.73
N ILE A 237 -18.10 -23.49 0.82
CA ILE A 237 -16.65 -23.69 0.81
C ILE A 237 -16.14 -23.51 2.24
N ASP A 238 -15.82 -24.61 2.88
CA ASP A 238 -15.33 -24.65 4.26
C ASP A 238 -13.80 -24.59 4.28
N PHE A 239 -13.23 -23.60 4.94
CA PHE A 239 -11.77 -23.42 5.13
C PHE A 239 -11.25 -24.07 6.42
N GLY A 240 -12.12 -24.67 7.23
CA GLY A 240 -11.78 -25.41 8.44
C GLY A 240 -11.40 -24.55 9.65
N GLN A 241 -11.39 -23.25 9.50
CA GLN A 241 -11.15 -22.28 10.59
C GLN A 241 -11.68 -20.89 10.24
N ASN A 242 -11.85 -20.06 11.27
CA ASN A 242 -12.13 -18.65 11.09
C ASN A 242 -10.87 -17.91 10.66
N ILE A 243 -10.96 -17.08 9.63
CA ILE A 243 -9.83 -16.37 9.02
C ILE A 243 -10.17 -14.90 8.77
N ALA A 244 -9.18 -14.04 8.86
CA ALA A 244 -9.22 -12.69 8.30
C ALA A 244 -8.46 -12.71 6.97
N GLY A 245 -9.17 -12.50 5.85
CA GLY A 245 -8.56 -12.65 4.54
C GLY A 245 -9.51 -12.37 3.40
N TYR A 246 -9.12 -12.80 2.22
CA TYR A 246 -9.91 -12.68 0.99
C TYR A 246 -9.84 -13.98 0.18
N VAL A 247 -10.83 -14.17 -0.69
CA VAL A 247 -10.98 -15.39 -1.48
C VAL A 247 -10.31 -15.21 -2.85
N LYS A 248 -9.55 -16.21 -3.27
CA LYS A 248 -9.06 -16.36 -4.63
C LYS A 248 -9.64 -17.60 -5.26
N PHE A 249 -10.34 -17.47 -6.36
CA PHE A 249 -10.90 -18.61 -7.08
C PHE A 249 -10.79 -18.40 -8.60
N GLY A 250 -10.77 -19.50 -9.33
CA GLY A 250 -10.83 -19.49 -10.78
C GLY A 250 -12.06 -20.23 -11.27
N PHE A 251 -12.71 -19.73 -12.30
CA PHE A 251 -13.86 -20.35 -12.92
C PHE A 251 -13.91 -20.06 -14.42
N TYR A 252 -14.66 -20.89 -15.14
CA TYR A 252 -14.98 -20.67 -16.53
C TYR A 252 -16.44 -20.24 -16.63
N ALA A 253 -16.68 -19.09 -17.23
CA ALA A 253 -18.02 -18.53 -17.37
C ALA A 253 -18.28 -18.03 -18.78
N GLN A 254 -19.54 -18.01 -19.17
CA GLN A 254 -19.97 -17.29 -20.37
C GLN A 254 -20.21 -15.81 -20.05
N ALA A 255 -20.13 -14.96 -21.07
CA ALA A 255 -20.43 -13.54 -20.90
C ALA A 255 -21.82 -13.32 -20.31
N GLY A 256 -21.88 -12.48 -19.26
CA GLY A 256 -23.12 -12.19 -18.52
C GLY A 256 -23.45 -13.15 -17.39
N GLN A 257 -22.69 -14.23 -17.19
CA GLN A 257 -22.87 -15.09 -16.03
C GLN A 257 -22.36 -14.41 -14.77
N CYS A 258 -23.17 -14.44 -13.69
CA CYS A 258 -22.81 -13.92 -12.37
C CYS A 258 -22.50 -15.06 -11.42
N ILE A 259 -21.51 -14.87 -10.57
CA ILE A 259 -21.23 -15.69 -9.40
C ILE A 259 -21.25 -14.78 -8.18
N THR A 260 -22.05 -15.16 -7.19
CA THR A 260 -22.17 -14.43 -5.93
C THR A 260 -21.55 -15.27 -4.84
N LEU A 261 -20.67 -14.66 -4.04
CA LEU A 261 -20.06 -15.26 -2.86
C LEU A 261 -20.63 -14.58 -1.61
N TYR A 262 -21.04 -15.37 -0.65
CA TYR A 262 -21.42 -14.91 0.68
C TYR A 262 -20.38 -15.38 1.68
N HIS A 263 -19.99 -14.52 2.60
CA HIS A 263 -19.04 -14.84 3.65
C HIS A 263 -19.76 -14.98 4.98
N GLY A 264 -19.42 -16.00 5.74
CA GLY A 264 -19.97 -16.26 7.06
C GLY A 264 -18.96 -16.98 7.95
N GLU A 265 -19.07 -16.81 9.25
CA GLU A 265 -18.22 -17.48 10.24
C GLU A 265 -18.80 -18.84 10.66
N CYS A 266 -20.10 -19.01 10.54
CA CYS A 266 -20.83 -20.25 10.86
C CYS A 266 -21.97 -20.47 9.87
N LEU A 267 -22.48 -21.68 9.82
CA LEU A 267 -23.72 -22.02 9.13
C LEU A 267 -24.89 -21.74 10.08
N ASP A 268 -25.98 -21.22 9.52
CA ASP A 268 -27.25 -21.01 10.23
C ASP A 268 -28.00 -22.34 10.46
#